data_e57009b961614f62541b569e07f4f9a1
#
_entry.id   e57009b961614f62541b569e07f4f9a1
#
_cell.length_a   1.000
_cell.length_b   1.000
_cell.length_c   1.000
_cell.angle_alpha   90.00
_cell.angle_beta   90.00
_cell.angle_gamma   90.00
#
_symmetry.space_group_name_H-M   'P 1'
#
loop_
_entity.id
_entity.type
_entity.pdbx_description
1 polymer ?
#
loop_
_entity_poly.entity_id
_entity_poly.type
_entity_poly.pdbx_seq_one_letter_code
_entity_poly.pdbx_strand_id
1 'polypeptide(L)' 'MSREVIDFYRGRIESAPHYGFIAGHDIIRTVCRCAFNDSYLTTQEFDSIINLCEQAHIKMMEDNYNAGWNE' A
#
# COMPACT_ATOMS: atom_id res chain seq x y z
N MET A 1 15.33 5.11 -12.49
CA MET A 1 14.30 4.65 -13.28
C MET A 1 13.04 4.49 -12.50
N SER A 2 12.09 5.29 -12.93
CA SER A 2 10.84 5.39 -12.22
C SER A 2 10.10 4.06 -12.13
N ARG A 3 10.22 3.23 -13.18
CA ARG A 3 9.51 1.96 -13.22
C ARG A 3 9.97 1.01 -12.12
N GLU A 4 11.28 0.96 -11.89
CA GLU A 4 11.83 0.08 -10.87
C GLU A 4 11.39 0.51 -9.46
N VAL A 5 11.33 1.81 -9.25
CA VAL A 5 10.87 2.36 -7.97
C VAL A 5 9.41 2.02 -7.74
N ILE A 6 8.58 2.23 -8.76
CA ILE A 6 7.16 1.92 -8.67
C ILE A 6 6.96 0.43 -8.39
N ASP A 7 7.70 -0.43 -9.09
CA ASP A 7 7.57 -1.88 -8.91
C ASP A 7 7.97 -2.30 -7.50
N PHE A 8 9.00 -1.68 -6.94
CA PHE A 8 9.43 -1.97 -5.58
C PHE A 8 8.31 -1.66 -4.58
N TYR A 9 7.73 -0.48 -4.67
CA TYR A 9 6.64 -0.08 -3.78
C TYR A 9 5.39 -0.91 -4.01
N ARG A 10 5.09 -1.20 -5.27
CA ARG A 10 3.94 -2.03 -5.60
C ARG A 10 4.05 -3.41 -4.98
N GLY A 11 5.23 -4.02 -5.05
CA GLY A 11 5.44 -5.32 -4.46
C GLY A 11 5.18 -5.34 -2.97
N ARG A 12 5.63 -4.29 -2.27
CA ARG A 12 5.37 -4.17 -0.84
C ARG A 12 3.89 -4.03 -0.55
N ILE A 13 3.22 -3.19 -1.32
CA ILE A 13 1.79 -2.93 -1.12
C ILE A 13 0.98 -4.19 -1.39
N GLU A 14 1.30 -4.90 -2.48
CA GLU A 14 0.56 -6.10 -2.86
C GLU A 14 0.78 -7.25 -1.88
N SER A 15 1.92 -7.30 -1.22
CA SER A 15 2.19 -8.34 -0.24
C SER A 15 1.56 -8.06 1.12
N ALA A 16 1.17 -6.81 1.38
CA ALA A 16 0.63 -6.42 2.67
C ALA A 16 -0.53 -7.29 3.17
N PRO A 17 -1.54 -7.61 2.34
CA PRO A 17 -2.67 -8.42 2.81
C PRO A 17 -2.28 -9.82 3.29
N HIS A 18 -1.15 -10.34 2.82
CA HIS A 18 -0.70 -11.67 3.21
C HIS A 18 -0.26 -11.76 4.67
N TYR A 19 -0.03 -10.62 5.29
CA TYR A 19 0.40 -10.56 6.69
C TYR A 19 -0.75 -10.35 7.66
N GLY A 20 -1.98 -10.29 7.15
CA GLY A 20 -3.16 -10.07 7.97
C GLY A 20 -3.56 -8.61 8.00
N PHE A 21 -4.70 -8.34 8.65
CA PHE A 21 -5.28 -7.00 8.61
C PHE A 21 -4.40 -5.96 9.32
N ILE A 22 -3.99 -6.26 10.54
CA ILE A 22 -3.23 -5.27 11.34
C ILE A 22 -1.84 -5.08 10.77
N ALA A 23 -1.11 -6.17 10.55
CA ALA A 23 0.24 -6.10 10.00
C ALA A 23 0.25 -5.53 8.59
N GLY A 24 -0.77 -5.89 7.78
CA GLY A 24 -0.89 -5.36 6.43
C GLY A 24 -1.09 -3.86 6.42
N HIS A 25 -1.95 -3.35 7.30
CA HIS A 25 -2.13 -1.89 7.42
C HIS A 25 -0.83 -1.20 7.82
N ASP A 26 -0.07 -1.82 8.72
CA ASP A 26 1.21 -1.29 9.14
C ASP A 26 2.18 -1.19 7.97
N ILE A 27 2.21 -2.22 7.12
CA ILE A 27 3.08 -2.23 5.93
C ILE A 27 2.68 -1.11 4.99
N ILE A 28 1.38 -0.95 4.72
CA ILE A 28 0.91 0.11 3.83
C ILE A 28 1.24 1.48 4.39
N ARG A 29 1.05 1.67 5.68
CA ARG A 29 1.38 2.93 6.33
C ARG A 29 2.87 3.22 6.24
N THR A 30 3.69 2.20 6.43
CA THR A 30 5.15 2.36 6.32
C THR A 30 5.55 2.74 4.90
N VAL A 31 4.93 2.12 3.90
CA VAL A 31 5.19 2.45 2.50
C VAL A 31 4.84 3.91 2.23
N CYS A 32 3.68 4.37 2.69
CA CYS A 32 3.28 5.77 2.53
C CYS A 32 4.29 6.71 3.15
N ARG A 33 4.75 6.37 4.36
CA ARG A 33 5.72 7.20 5.07
C ARG A 33 7.05 7.24 4.33
N CYS A 34 7.49 6.10 3.80
CA CYS A 34 8.71 6.05 3.00
C CYS A 34 8.59 6.91 1.75
N ALA A 35 7.44 6.85 1.08
CA ALA A 35 7.21 7.66 -0.12
C ALA A 35 7.25 9.16 0.20
N PHE A 36 6.65 9.56 1.32
CA PHE A 36 6.69 10.96 1.74
C PHE A 36 8.10 11.47 2.00
N ASN A 37 8.97 10.58 2.48
CA ASN A 37 10.32 10.95 2.82
C ASN A 37 11.32 10.74 1.68
N ASP A 38 10.86 10.23 0.55
CA ASP A 38 11.71 9.90 -0.58
C ASP A 38 11.80 11.11 -1.52
N SER A 39 12.89 11.86 -1.39
CA SER A 39 13.09 13.07 -2.17
C SER A 39 13.42 12.80 -3.64
N TYR A 40 13.67 11.55 -3.99
CA TYR A 40 14.00 11.18 -5.37
C TYR A 40 12.77 10.84 -6.21
N LEU A 41 11.62 10.73 -5.59
CA LEU A 41 10.39 10.45 -6.33
C LEU A 41 9.90 11.68 -7.08
N THR A 42 9.46 11.47 -8.33
CA THR A 42 8.76 12.52 -9.04
C THR A 42 7.33 12.62 -8.50
N THR A 43 6.64 13.72 -8.82
CA THR A 43 5.26 13.90 -8.42
C THR A 43 4.39 12.78 -8.95
N GLN A 44 4.60 12.38 -10.20
CA GLN A 44 3.84 11.29 -10.79
C GLN A 44 4.07 9.97 -10.08
N GLU A 45 5.32 9.69 -9.75
CA GLU A 45 5.66 8.47 -9.03
C GLU A 45 5.02 8.46 -7.65
N PHE A 46 5.11 9.58 -6.96
CA PHE A 46 4.51 9.73 -5.64
C PHE A 46 3.00 9.50 -5.71
N ASP A 47 2.33 10.15 -6.65
CA ASP A 47 0.88 10.02 -6.80
C ASP A 47 0.50 8.58 -7.11
N SER A 48 1.27 7.88 -7.94
CA SER A 48 1.01 6.48 -8.26
C SER A 48 1.12 5.60 -7.03
N ILE A 49 2.14 5.82 -6.21
CA ILE A 49 2.36 5.03 -5.00
C ILE A 49 1.24 5.28 -3.99
N ILE A 50 0.87 6.54 -3.79
CA ILE A 50 -0.20 6.87 -2.85
C ILE A 50 -1.53 6.26 -3.32
N ASN A 51 -1.80 6.30 -4.61
CA ASN A 51 -3.02 5.71 -5.15
C ASN A 51 -3.04 4.20 -4.91
N LEU A 52 -1.92 3.52 -5.10
CA LEU A 52 -1.82 2.09 -4.82
C LEU A 52 -2.08 1.80 -3.34
N CYS A 53 -1.53 2.63 -2.46
CA CYS A 53 -1.75 2.48 -1.03
C CYS A 53 -3.22 2.64 -0.68
N GLU A 54 -3.88 3.63 -1.26
CA GLU A 54 -5.30 3.87 -0.99
C GLU A 54 -6.15 2.71 -1.46
N GLN A 55 -5.89 2.19 -2.66
CA GLN A 55 -6.64 1.07 -3.20
C GLN A 55 -6.45 -0.18 -2.35
N ALA A 56 -5.23 -0.44 -1.94
CA ALA A 56 -4.95 -1.60 -1.09
C ALA A 56 -5.63 -1.47 0.27
N HIS A 57 -5.61 -0.26 0.83
CA HIS A 57 -6.24 0.01 2.12
C HIS A 57 -7.75 -0.24 2.05
N ILE A 58 -8.38 0.30 1.01
CA ILE A 58 -9.83 0.14 0.82
C ILE A 58 -10.18 -1.35 0.69
N LYS A 59 -9.41 -2.06 -0.12
CA LYS A 59 -9.67 -3.48 -0.34
C LYS A 59 -9.53 -4.27 0.95
N MET A 60 -8.50 -3.98 1.74
CA MET A 60 -8.28 -4.68 3.00
C MET A 60 -9.43 -4.41 3.97
N MET A 61 -9.92 -3.19 4.02
CA MET A 61 -11.03 -2.85 4.89
C MET A 61 -12.31 -3.57 4.46
N GLU A 62 -12.55 -3.64 3.16
CA GLU A 62 -13.71 -4.35 2.64
C GLU A 62 -13.64 -5.85 2.95
N ASP A 63 -12.48 -6.44 2.75
CA ASP A 63 -12.29 -7.86 3.03
C ASP A 63 -12.46 -8.16 4.50
N ASN A 64 -11.95 -7.30 5.36
CA ASN A 64 -12.08 -7.48 6.81
C ASN A 64 -13.54 -7.31 7.26
N TYR A 65 -14.21 -6.34 6.69
CA TYR A 65 -15.62 -6.10 7.00
C TYR A 65 -16.46 -7.31 6.62
N ASN A 66 -16.26 -7.82 5.40
CA ASN A 66 -17.02 -8.97 4.92
C ASN A 66 -16.76 -10.21 5.76
N ALA A 67 -15.49 -10.44 6.14
CA ALA A 67 -15.15 -11.58 6.98
C ALA A 67 -15.80 -11.48 8.35
N GLY A 68 -15.85 -10.29 8.90
CA GLY A 68 -16.47 -10.08 10.21
C GLY A 68 -17.97 -10.28 10.21
N TRP A 69 -18.61 -9.97 9.10
CA TRP A 69 -20.06 -10.08 9.02
C TRP A 69 -20.56 -11.47 8.62
N ASN A 70 -19.69 -12.31 8.14
CA ASN A 70 -20.06 -13.64 7.71
C ASN A 70 -20.00 -14.68 8.81
N GLU A 71 -19.78 -14.28 10.01
CA GLU A 71 -19.79 -15.20 11.15
C GLU A 71 -21.17 -15.48 11.71
#